data_aa17e9a062c2f7edbac85201aa8e8d13
#
_entry.id   aa17e9a062c2f7edbac85201aa8e8d13
#
_cell.length_a   1.000
_cell.length_b   1.000
_cell.length_c   1.000
_cell.angle_alpha   90.00
_cell.angle_beta   90.00
_cell.angle_gamma   90.00
#
_symmetry.space_group_name_H-M   'P 1'
#
loop_
_entity.id
_entity.type
_entity.pdbx_description
1 polymer ?
#
loop_
_entity_poly.entity_id
_entity_poly.type
_entity_poly.pdbx_seq_one_letter_code
_entity_poly.pdbx_strand_id
1 'polypeptide(L)'
;MDTWKFYDITHREHVVCNPTSEQKLTHLVELLRLSADAQVVDIACGKGEFLIRLAEAYGVRGVGIDTSPFFVADAQRRLDARASGAGITFTQMNGADFKPEEPHSFDLASCIGASWVFGGHADTLEALIRIAKPGGSVIVGEPYWLQEPSEDYLEASGVAREDFGSHFANAEAGERRGLDLIHTIVSSKDDWDRYEGLQWYATAEYARTHPDDPDLAEVVERVEKARATYLRWGRNTLGWAIYMFRVRTPRHSSRTSMD
;
A
#
# COMPACT_ATOMS: atom_id res chain seq x y z
N MET A 1 -9.42 -13.74 18.87
CA MET A 1 -7.99 -13.54 18.47
C MET A 1 -7.71 -12.07 18.23
N ASP A 2 -6.49 -11.61 18.53
CA ASP A 2 -6.00 -10.28 18.17
C ASP A 2 -5.80 -10.15 16.64
N THR A 3 -6.29 -9.06 16.06
CA THR A 3 -6.21 -8.81 14.59
C THR A 3 -4.77 -8.73 14.10
N TRP A 4 -3.88 -8.12 14.86
CA TRP A 4 -2.48 -7.98 14.46
C TRP A 4 -1.72 -9.30 14.52
N LYS A 5 -2.05 -10.19 15.50
CA LYS A 5 -1.53 -11.55 15.54
C LYS A 5 -1.94 -12.34 14.30
N PHE A 6 -3.19 -12.17 13.83
CA PHE A 6 -3.64 -12.81 12.59
C PHE A 6 -2.79 -12.36 11.38
N TYR A 7 -2.60 -11.06 11.23
CA TYR A 7 -1.77 -10.54 10.13
C TYR A 7 -0.30 -10.89 10.28
N ASP A 8 0.26 -10.95 11.49
CA ASP A 8 1.63 -11.43 11.72
C ASP A 8 1.82 -12.87 11.25
N ILE A 9 0.87 -13.74 11.56
CA ILE A 9 0.89 -15.15 11.13
C ILE A 9 0.76 -15.25 9.61
N THR A 10 -0.27 -14.66 9.03
CA THR A 10 -0.59 -14.83 7.61
C THR A 10 0.38 -14.13 6.67
N HIS A 11 0.98 -13.02 7.09
CA HIS A 11 1.94 -12.27 6.27
C HIS A 11 3.40 -12.55 6.63
N ARG A 12 3.68 -13.56 7.45
CA ARG A 12 5.05 -13.88 7.89
C ARG A 12 6.02 -14.05 6.74
N GLU A 13 5.61 -14.73 5.69
CA GLU A 13 6.44 -15.03 4.51
C GLU A 13 6.45 -13.91 3.45
N HIS A 14 5.63 -12.85 3.65
CA HIS A 14 5.59 -11.73 2.71
C HIS A 14 6.75 -10.77 2.92
N VAL A 15 7.38 -10.39 1.81
CA VAL A 15 8.28 -9.23 1.73
C VAL A 15 7.45 -7.97 1.47
N VAL A 16 6.53 -8.06 0.51
CA VAL A 16 5.57 -7.00 0.15
C VAL A 16 4.18 -7.44 0.59
N CYS A 17 3.51 -6.65 1.43
CA CYS A 17 2.22 -7.00 2.06
C CYS A 17 1.01 -6.58 1.20
N ASN A 18 1.13 -6.68 -0.12
CA ASN A 18 0.06 -6.48 -1.09
C ASN A 18 0.34 -7.30 -2.36
N PRO A 19 -0.62 -7.42 -3.32
CA PRO A 19 -0.43 -8.22 -4.52
C PRO A 19 0.54 -7.61 -5.56
N THR A 20 1.64 -7.02 -5.12
CA THR A 20 2.69 -6.51 -6.00
C THR A 20 3.93 -7.38 -5.87
N SER A 21 4.50 -7.83 -7.00
CA SER A 21 5.76 -8.56 -6.95
C SER A 21 6.92 -7.64 -6.56
N GLU A 22 7.97 -8.21 -5.98
CA GLU A 22 9.19 -7.48 -5.65
C GLU A 22 9.80 -6.79 -6.87
N GLN A 23 9.73 -7.44 -8.04
CA GLN A 23 10.22 -6.87 -9.30
C GLN A 23 9.42 -5.63 -9.71
N LYS A 24 8.09 -5.66 -9.56
CA LYS A 24 7.22 -4.50 -9.83
C LYS A 24 7.46 -3.37 -8.84
N LEU A 25 7.71 -3.69 -7.57
CA LEU A 25 8.06 -2.69 -6.57
C LEU A 25 9.42 -2.04 -6.88
N THR A 26 10.42 -2.84 -7.33
CA THR A 26 11.70 -2.29 -7.80
C THR A 26 11.49 -1.34 -8.98
N HIS A 27 10.66 -1.73 -9.95
CA HIS A 27 10.34 -0.87 -11.09
C HIS A 27 9.67 0.45 -10.66
N LEU A 28 8.75 0.42 -9.68
CA LEU A 28 8.18 1.65 -9.10
C LEU A 28 9.27 2.56 -8.54
N VAL A 29 10.19 1.99 -7.75
CA VAL A 29 11.32 2.74 -7.18
C VAL A 29 12.15 3.41 -8.27
N GLU A 30 12.51 2.69 -9.34
CA GLU A 30 13.29 3.22 -10.48
C GLU A 30 12.60 4.39 -11.19
N LEU A 31 11.27 4.37 -11.31
CA LEU A 31 10.48 5.41 -11.97
C LEU A 31 10.43 6.72 -11.16
N LEU A 32 10.58 6.67 -9.84
CA LEU A 32 10.43 7.83 -8.97
C LEU A 32 11.56 8.86 -9.11
N ARG A 33 12.79 8.43 -9.36
CA ARG A 33 13.97 9.30 -9.60
C ARG A 33 14.13 10.39 -8.55
N LEU A 34 14.08 10.00 -7.27
CA LEU A 34 14.18 10.93 -6.14
C LEU A 34 15.61 11.45 -5.95
N SER A 35 15.75 12.66 -5.39
CA SER A 35 17.03 13.17 -4.93
C SER A 35 17.43 12.53 -3.59
N ALA A 36 18.72 12.55 -3.25
CA ALA A 36 19.26 11.94 -2.03
C ALA A 36 18.77 12.62 -0.74
N ASP A 37 18.25 13.82 -0.80
CA ASP A 37 17.70 14.57 0.33
C ASP A 37 16.16 14.60 0.35
N ALA A 38 15.52 13.85 -0.55
CA ALA A 38 14.07 13.80 -0.65
C ALA A 38 13.44 13.33 0.66
N GLN A 39 12.37 14.02 1.05
CA GLN A 39 11.55 13.66 2.20
C GLN A 39 10.40 12.75 1.75
N VAL A 40 10.26 11.59 2.36
CA VAL A 40 9.26 10.59 1.96
C VAL A 40 8.41 10.14 3.16
N VAL A 41 7.13 9.88 2.92
CA VAL A 41 6.25 9.27 3.92
C VAL A 41 5.46 8.14 3.29
N ASP A 42 5.34 7.02 4.02
CA ASP A 42 4.53 5.87 3.64
C ASP A 42 3.52 5.56 4.75
N ILE A 43 2.24 5.79 4.46
CA ILE A 43 1.14 5.54 5.39
C ILE A 43 0.67 4.09 5.22
N ALA A 44 0.52 3.38 6.33
CA ALA A 44 0.30 1.94 6.38
C ALA A 44 1.43 1.18 5.66
N CYS A 45 2.66 1.48 6.05
CA CYS A 45 3.89 1.02 5.39
C CYS A 45 4.14 -0.50 5.51
N GLY A 46 3.34 -1.21 6.30
CA GLY A 46 3.53 -2.64 6.54
C GLY A 46 4.93 -2.93 7.08
N LYS A 47 5.62 -3.87 6.47
CA LYS A 47 7.01 -4.25 6.82
C LYS A 47 8.08 -3.32 6.26
N GLY A 48 7.72 -2.12 5.78
CA GLY A 48 8.62 -1.06 5.38
C GLY A 48 9.39 -1.28 4.07
N GLU A 49 9.08 -2.31 3.30
CA GLU A 49 9.86 -2.72 2.13
C GLU A 49 10.01 -1.61 1.09
N PHE A 50 8.94 -0.84 0.84
CA PHE A 50 8.99 0.28 -0.11
C PHE A 50 9.99 1.36 0.34
N LEU A 51 9.89 1.82 1.59
CA LEU A 51 10.80 2.83 2.14
C LEU A 51 12.24 2.35 2.21
N ILE A 52 12.48 1.09 2.56
CA ILE A 52 13.82 0.50 2.62
C ILE A 52 14.44 0.51 1.21
N ARG A 53 13.71 0.12 0.17
CA ARG A 53 14.20 0.19 -1.22
C ARG A 53 14.46 1.62 -1.69
N LEU A 54 13.64 2.59 -1.27
CA LEU A 54 13.91 4.00 -1.55
C LEU A 54 15.19 4.49 -0.86
N ALA A 55 15.42 4.08 0.38
CA ALA A 55 16.65 4.40 1.11
C ALA A 55 17.90 3.78 0.45
N GLU A 56 17.81 2.51 0.04
CA GLU A 56 18.90 1.82 -0.67
C GLU A 56 19.22 2.46 -2.04
N ALA A 57 18.17 2.86 -2.78
CA ALA A 57 18.34 3.39 -4.13
C ALA A 57 18.78 4.86 -4.16
N TYR A 58 18.30 5.67 -3.21
CA TYR A 58 18.41 7.12 -3.29
C TYR A 58 19.00 7.77 -2.04
N GLY A 59 19.05 7.08 -0.89
CA GLY A 59 19.48 7.68 0.38
C GLY A 59 18.49 8.69 0.96
N VAL A 60 17.19 8.56 0.64
CA VAL A 60 16.11 9.44 1.11
C VAL A 60 15.97 9.45 2.63
N ARG A 61 15.27 10.46 3.15
CA ARG A 61 14.86 10.54 4.55
C ARG A 61 13.35 10.44 4.64
N GLY A 62 12.83 9.83 5.73
CA GLY A 62 11.38 9.77 5.85
C GLY A 62 10.85 8.93 6.99
N VAL A 63 9.55 8.76 6.98
CA VAL A 63 8.82 8.03 8.01
C VAL A 63 7.86 7.02 7.40
N GLY A 64 7.87 5.80 7.93
CA GLY A 64 6.87 4.79 7.71
C GLY A 64 5.93 4.70 8.91
N ILE A 65 4.65 4.61 8.65
CA ILE A 65 3.61 4.58 9.68
C ILE A 65 2.77 3.34 9.48
N ASP A 66 2.62 2.56 10.54
CA ASP A 66 1.71 1.42 10.56
C ASP A 66 1.08 1.23 11.94
N THR A 67 -0.11 0.66 12.01
CA THR A 67 -0.78 0.39 13.28
C THR A 67 -0.34 -0.92 13.91
N SER A 68 0.21 -1.86 13.11
CA SER A 68 0.66 -3.16 13.58
C SER A 68 2.01 -3.06 14.30
N PRO A 69 2.08 -3.39 15.61
CA PRO A 69 3.36 -3.42 16.31
C PRO A 69 4.32 -4.46 15.72
N PHE A 70 3.80 -5.56 15.17
CA PHE A 70 4.60 -6.62 14.55
C PHE A 70 5.23 -6.14 13.24
N PHE A 71 4.47 -5.44 12.41
CA PHE A 71 4.98 -4.92 11.14
C PHE A 71 6.00 -3.80 11.36
N VAL A 72 5.76 -2.90 12.30
CA VAL A 72 6.74 -1.84 12.67
C VAL A 72 8.05 -2.44 13.18
N ALA A 73 7.97 -3.46 14.05
CA ALA A 73 9.16 -4.16 14.56
C ALA A 73 9.92 -4.89 13.44
N ASP A 74 9.19 -5.52 12.49
CA ASP A 74 9.80 -6.19 11.34
C ASP A 74 10.45 -5.17 10.38
N ALA A 75 9.78 -4.06 10.11
CA ALA A 75 10.31 -2.96 9.29
C ALA A 75 11.63 -2.41 9.86
N GLN A 76 11.69 -2.18 11.17
CA GLN A 76 12.91 -1.71 11.83
C GLN A 76 14.06 -2.73 11.72
N ARG A 77 13.78 -4.03 11.97
CA ARG A 77 14.81 -5.08 11.84
C ARG A 77 15.34 -5.17 10.40
N ARG A 78 14.47 -5.05 9.40
CA ARG A 78 14.87 -5.07 7.99
C ARG A 78 15.69 -3.85 7.61
N LEU A 79 15.32 -2.66 8.08
CA LEU A 79 16.07 -1.43 7.87
C LEU A 79 17.50 -1.56 8.47
N ASP A 80 17.60 -2.02 9.71
CA ASP A 80 18.88 -2.19 10.39
C ASP A 80 19.81 -3.19 9.67
N ALA A 81 19.23 -4.24 9.09
CA ALA A 81 19.97 -5.26 8.35
C ALA A 81 20.43 -4.82 6.96
N ARG A 82 19.66 -3.94 6.28
CA ARG A 82 19.87 -3.62 4.86
C ARG A 82 20.39 -2.21 4.62
N ALA A 83 19.95 -1.24 5.42
CA ALA A 83 20.25 0.17 5.24
C ALA A 83 20.49 0.85 6.60
N SER A 84 21.36 0.26 7.42
CA SER A 84 21.73 0.79 8.73
C SER A 84 22.26 2.22 8.60
N GLY A 85 21.68 3.14 9.38
CA GLY A 85 22.02 4.57 9.33
C GLY A 85 21.29 5.37 8.26
N ALA A 86 20.38 4.76 7.49
CA ALA A 86 19.47 5.52 6.62
C ALA A 86 18.57 6.45 7.46
N GLY A 87 18.20 7.59 6.88
CA GLY A 87 17.36 8.59 7.53
C GLY A 87 15.86 8.20 7.57
N ILE A 88 15.55 6.90 7.69
CA ILE A 88 14.17 6.37 7.77
C ILE A 88 13.86 6.00 9.22
N THR A 89 12.63 6.31 9.65
CA THR A 89 12.08 5.87 10.94
C THR A 89 10.74 5.18 10.72
N PHE A 90 10.42 4.19 11.57
CA PHE A 90 9.12 3.53 11.58
C PHE A 90 8.40 3.84 12.89
N THR A 91 7.12 4.22 12.79
CA THR A 91 6.32 4.64 13.93
C THR A 91 5.02 3.86 13.98
N GLN A 92 4.71 3.28 15.16
CA GLN A 92 3.41 2.68 15.40
C GLN A 92 2.38 3.77 15.65
N MET A 93 1.47 3.99 14.68
CA MET A 93 0.44 5.03 14.73
C MET A 93 -0.68 4.69 13.77
N ASN A 94 -1.90 5.15 14.04
CA ASN A 94 -2.94 5.16 13.03
C ASN A 94 -2.59 6.21 11.95
N GLY A 95 -2.53 5.79 10.68
CA GLY A 95 -2.15 6.66 9.58
C GLY A 95 -3.06 7.89 9.41
N ALA A 96 -4.34 7.80 9.79
CA ALA A 96 -5.27 8.93 9.77
C ALA A 96 -4.89 10.04 10.77
N ASP A 97 -4.13 9.71 11.81
CA ASP A 97 -3.68 10.66 12.83
C ASP A 97 -2.36 11.36 12.46
N PHE A 98 -1.70 10.89 11.39
CA PHE A 98 -0.46 11.50 10.94
C PHE A 98 -0.67 12.94 10.45
N LYS A 99 0.11 13.84 11.02
CA LYS A 99 0.16 15.25 10.60
C LYS A 99 1.61 15.64 10.43
N PRO A 100 2.03 16.03 9.22
CA PRO A 100 3.35 16.59 9.03
C PRO A 100 3.48 17.92 9.81
N GLU A 101 4.69 18.26 10.25
CA GLU A 101 4.95 19.55 10.92
C GLU A 101 4.57 20.73 10.02
N GLU A 102 4.86 20.61 8.73
CA GLU A 102 4.48 21.57 7.70
C GLU A 102 3.68 20.87 6.60
N PRO A 103 2.55 21.44 6.15
CA PRO A 103 1.82 20.92 5.02
C PRO A 103 2.68 21.00 3.73
N HIS A 104 2.43 20.10 2.81
CA HIS A 104 3.14 20.08 1.52
C HIS A 104 4.68 20.04 1.65
N SER A 105 5.20 19.24 2.59
CA SER A 105 6.62 19.18 2.90
C SER A 105 7.34 17.93 2.36
N PHE A 106 6.60 16.93 1.87
CA PHE A 106 7.16 15.68 1.38
C PHE A 106 7.30 15.65 -0.15
N ASP A 107 8.42 15.15 -0.63
CA ASP A 107 8.67 14.94 -2.07
C ASP A 107 7.89 13.73 -2.60
N LEU A 108 7.58 12.78 -1.68
CA LEU A 108 6.75 11.61 -1.95
C LEU A 108 5.87 11.32 -0.75
N ALA A 109 4.57 11.14 -1.00
CA ALA A 109 3.61 10.61 -0.04
C ALA A 109 2.92 9.38 -0.62
N SER A 110 2.89 8.27 0.14
CA SER A 110 2.32 7.00 -0.30
C SER A 110 1.38 6.37 0.72
N CYS A 111 0.42 5.58 0.19
CA CYS A 111 -0.41 4.63 0.91
C CYS A 111 -0.71 3.46 -0.04
N ILE A 112 -0.02 2.33 0.13
CA ILE A 112 -0.07 1.24 -0.83
C ILE A 112 -0.84 0.05 -0.24
N GLY A 113 -2.16 0.02 -0.47
CA GLY A 113 -3.02 -1.09 -0.09
C GLY A 113 -3.73 -0.94 1.25
N ALA A 114 -4.00 0.29 1.66
CA ALA A 114 -4.70 0.57 2.91
C ALA A 114 -5.56 1.84 2.85
N SER A 115 -6.25 2.06 1.74
CA SER A 115 -7.11 3.26 1.55
C SER A 115 -8.21 3.39 2.59
N TRP A 116 -8.64 2.29 3.21
CA TRP A 116 -9.59 2.31 4.33
C TRP A 116 -9.13 3.15 5.53
N VAL A 117 -7.82 3.41 5.66
CA VAL A 117 -7.27 4.29 6.72
C VAL A 117 -7.87 5.67 6.65
N PHE A 118 -8.17 6.16 5.45
CA PHE A 118 -8.75 7.48 5.22
C PHE A 118 -10.22 7.44 4.80
N GLY A 119 -10.84 6.25 4.69
CA GLY A 119 -12.24 6.09 4.27
C GLY A 119 -12.41 5.75 2.79
N GLY A 120 -11.34 5.38 2.08
CA GLY A 120 -11.36 4.94 0.69
C GLY A 120 -10.36 5.66 -0.20
N HIS A 121 -10.34 5.27 -1.48
CA HIS A 121 -9.35 5.75 -2.47
C HIS A 121 -9.35 7.28 -2.63
N ALA A 122 -10.54 7.89 -2.74
CA ALA A 122 -10.69 9.32 -2.94
C ALA A 122 -10.16 10.14 -1.77
N ASP A 123 -10.49 9.76 -0.55
CA ASP A 123 -10.07 10.43 0.68
C ASP A 123 -8.56 10.22 0.95
N THR A 124 -8.03 9.05 0.57
CA THR A 124 -6.60 8.78 0.60
C THR A 124 -5.83 9.73 -0.32
N LEU A 125 -6.29 9.92 -1.56
CA LEU A 125 -5.69 10.89 -2.47
C LEU A 125 -5.68 12.31 -1.88
N GLU A 126 -6.80 12.75 -1.29
CA GLU A 126 -6.89 14.08 -0.66
C GLU A 126 -5.94 14.22 0.54
N ALA A 127 -5.82 13.18 1.37
CA ALA A 127 -4.89 13.19 2.48
C ALA A 127 -3.43 13.29 2.01
N LEU A 128 -3.05 12.50 1.00
CA LEU A 128 -1.68 12.51 0.48
C LEU A 128 -1.33 13.80 -0.28
N ILE A 129 -2.29 14.42 -0.99
CA ILE A 129 -2.10 15.73 -1.65
C ILE A 129 -1.76 16.82 -0.61
N ARG A 130 -2.39 16.80 0.57
CA ARG A 130 -2.08 17.75 1.64
C ARG A 130 -0.68 17.58 2.23
N ILE A 131 -0.10 16.40 2.09
CA ILE A 131 1.23 16.05 2.59
C ILE A 131 2.31 16.32 1.54
N ALA A 132 2.04 15.99 0.27
CA ALA A 132 3.01 16.10 -0.81
C ALA A 132 3.21 17.55 -1.28
N LYS A 133 4.45 17.90 -1.64
CA LYS A 133 4.81 19.19 -2.27
C LYS A 133 4.12 19.38 -3.62
N PRO A 134 3.89 20.62 -4.06
CA PRO A 134 3.62 20.88 -5.49
C PRO A 134 4.75 20.31 -6.35
N GLY A 135 4.42 19.51 -7.36
CA GLY A 135 5.40 18.76 -8.17
C GLY A 135 5.90 17.46 -7.53
N GLY A 136 5.55 17.19 -6.27
CA GLY A 136 5.87 15.95 -5.58
C GLY A 136 5.04 14.76 -6.07
N SER A 137 5.42 13.56 -5.66
CA SER A 137 4.76 12.31 -6.05
C SER A 137 3.73 11.87 -5.01
N VAL A 138 2.58 11.40 -5.48
CA VAL A 138 1.56 10.70 -4.68
C VAL A 138 1.41 9.28 -5.24
N ILE A 139 1.57 8.28 -4.37
CA ILE A 139 1.49 6.86 -4.74
C ILE A 139 0.37 6.22 -3.94
N VAL A 140 -0.59 5.62 -4.64
CA VAL A 140 -1.68 4.86 -4.01
C VAL A 140 -1.78 3.48 -4.64
N GLY A 141 -1.80 2.45 -3.83
CA GLY A 141 -2.13 1.08 -4.26
C GLY A 141 -3.58 0.77 -3.91
N GLU A 142 -4.38 0.34 -4.90
CA GLU A 142 -5.81 0.17 -4.73
C GLU A 142 -6.34 -1.02 -5.49
N PRO A 143 -7.27 -1.81 -4.91
CA PRO A 143 -8.08 -2.75 -5.66
C PRO A 143 -9.00 -2.06 -6.67
N TYR A 144 -9.44 -2.81 -7.67
CA TYR A 144 -10.46 -2.37 -8.61
C TYR A 144 -11.22 -3.56 -9.19
N TRP A 145 -12.46 -3.34 -9.63
CA TRP A 145 -13.24 -4.38 -10.28
C TRP A 145 -12.74 -4.64 -11.70
N LEU A 146 -12.31 -5.88 -11.98
CA LEU A 146 -12.03 -6.37 -13.34
C LEU A 146 -13.32 -6.63 -14.13
N GLN A 147 -14.35 -7.05 -13.42
CA GLN A 147 -15.70 -7.30 -13.90
C GLN A 147 -16.69 -7.03 -12.78
N GLU A 148 -17.96 -6.93 -13.12
CA GLU A 148 -19.03 -6.76 -12.14
C GLU A 148 -19.02 -7.92 -11.13
N PRO A 149 -18.89 -7.66 -9.80
CA PRO A 149 -18.90 -8.70 -8.79
C PRO A 149 -20.30 -9.32 -8.65
N SER A 150 -20.35 -10.64 -8.48
CA SER A 150 -21.61 -11.32 -8.17
C SER A 150 -22.04 -11.08 -6.72
N GLU A 151 -23.34 -11.17 -6.44
CA GLU A 151 -23.87 -11.05 -5.08
C GLU A 151 -23.25 -12.12 -4.15
N ASP A 152 -23.08 -13.36 -4.63
CA ASP A 152 -22.41 -14.43 -3.86
C ASP A 152 -20.97 -14.05 -3.46
N TYR A 153 -20.23 -13.36 -4.33
CA TYR A 153 -18.88 -12.91 -4.02
C TYR A 153 -18.89 -11.79 -2.98
N LEU A 154 -19.75 -10.80 -3.13
CA LEU A 154 -19.89 -9.69 -2.18
C LEU A 154 -20.25 -10.22 -0.79
N GLU A 155 -21.22 -11.14 -0.69
CA GLU A 155 -21.60 -11.77 0.57
C GLU A 155 -20.44 -12.59 1.19
N ALA A 156 -19.75 -13.41 0.38
CA ALA A 156 -18.66 -14.25 0.85
C ALA A 156 -17.42 -13.47 1.30
N SER A 157 -17.10 -12.38 0.60
CA SER A 157 -15.94 -11.53 0.89
C SER A 157 -16.22 -10.48 1.98
N GLY A 158 -17.47 -10.08 2.17
CA GLY A 158 -17.86 -8.97 3.04
C GLY A 158 -17.50 -7.59 2.50
N VAL A 159 -17.16 -7.50 1.21
CA VAL A 159 -16.84 -6.25 0.50
C VAL A 159 -18.11 -5.72 -0.14
N ALA A 160 -18.36 -4.41 -0.06
CA ALA A 160 -19.44 -3.76 -0.74
C ALA A 160 -19.04 -3.40 -2.20
N ARG A 161 -20.02 -3.35 -3.08
CA ARG A 161 -19.80 -3.01 -4.50
C ARG A 161 -19.16 -1.64 -4.69
N GLU A 162 -19.54 -0.70 -3.87
CA GLU A 162 -19.05 0.69 -3.82
C GLU A 162 -17.65 0.87 -3.23
N ASP A 163 -17.10 -0.16 -2.55
CA ASP A 163 -15.78 -0.08 -1.96
C ASP A 163 -14.68 0.08 -3.01
N PHE A 164 -14.89 -0.47 -4.21
CA PHE A 164 -13.91 -0.37 -5.30
C PHE A 164 -14.53 0.13 -6.59
N GLY A 165 -13.81 1.00 -7.28
CA GLY A 165 -14.15 1.45 -8.62
C GLY A 165 -13.56 0.55 -9.72
N SER A 166 -13.59 1.02 -10.95
CA SER A 166 -12.80 0.45 -12.05
C SER A 166 -11.37 1.01 -12.04
N HIS A 167 -10.46 0.36 -12.76
CA HIS A 167 -9.10 0.88 -12.96
C HIS A 167 -9.08 2.32 -13.50
N PHE A 168 -9.98 2.61 -14.45
CA PHE A 168 -10.15 3.96 -14.98
C PHE A 168 -10.65 4.95 -13.93
N ALA A 169 -11.66 4.57 -13.12
CA ALA A 169 -12.23 5.43 -12.10
C ALA A 169 -11.19 5.81 -11.02
N ASN A 170 -10.33 4.86 -10.63
CA ASN A 170 -9.25 5.14 -9.68
C ASN A 170 -8.23 6.14 -10.24
N ALA A 171 -7.85 6.01 -11.51
CA ALA A 171 -6.96 6.97 -12.18
C ALA A 171 -7.61 8.36 -12.29
N GLU A 172 -8.86 8.42 -12.77
CA GLU A 172 -9.62 9.66 -12.93
C GLU A 172 -9.86 10.39 -11.60
N ALA A 173 -10.03 9.65 -10.49
CA ALA A 173 -10.18 10.23 -9.16
C ALA A 173 -8.98 11.11 -8.76
N GLY A 174 -7.77 10.73 -9.12
CA GLY A 174 -6.57 11.54 -8.93
C GLY A 174 -6.55 12.78 -9.82
N GLU A 175 -6.86 12.62 -11.12
CA GLU A 175 -6.86 13.72 -12.08
C GLU A 175 -7.87 14.83 -11.74
N ARG A 176 -9.05 14.44 -11.25
CA ARG A 176 -10.09 15.38 -10.77
C ARG A 176 -9.66 16.16 -9.53
N ARG A 177 -8.68 15.65 -8.77
CA ARG A 177 -8.11 16.28 -7.55
C ARG A 177 -6.84 17.09 -7.81
N GLY A 178 -6.50 17.36 -9.06
CA GLY A 178 -5.32 18.17 -9.39
C GLY A 178 -4.02 17.38 -9.45
N LEU A 179 -4.10 16.08 -9.62
CA LEU A 179 -2.94 15.23 -9.89
C LEU A 179 -2.82 14.97 -11.41
N ASP A 180 -1.61 14.72 -11.87
CA ASP A 180 -1.35 14.14 -13.18
C ASP A 180 -1.00 12.67 -13.01
N LEU A 181 -1.71 11.77 -13.68
CA LEU A 181 -1.36 10.36 -13.71
C LEU A 181 -0.07 10.19 -14.53
N ILE A 182 0.99 9.69 -13.89
CA ILE A 182 2.29 9.50 -14.53
C ILE A 182 2.46 8.06 -15.00
N HIS A 183 2.04 7.09 -14.18
CA HIS A 183 2.18 5.67 -14.49
C HIS A 183 1.23 4.82 -13.66
N THR A 184 0.97 3.59 -14.11
CA THR A 184 0.27 2.57 -13.33
C THR A 184 1.05 1.26 -13.35
N ILE A 185 1.13 0.59 -12.21
CA ILE A 185 1.72 -0.75 -12.09
C ILE A 185 0.59 -1.71 -11.75
N VAL A 186 0.16 -2.48 -12.72
CA VAL A 186 -0.94 -3.44 -12.58
C VAL A 186 -0.39 -4.80 -12.16
N SER A 187 -0.98 -5.40 -11.15
CA SER A 187 -0.66 -6.77 -10.74
C SER A 187 -1.26 -7.80 -11.68
N SER A 188 -0.47 -8.81 -11.99
CA SER A 188 -0.93 -9.97 -12.75
C SER A 188 -1.69 -10.96 -11.85
N LYS A 189 -2.33 -11.95 -12.46
CA LYS A 189 -2.93 -13.05 -11.70
C LYS A 189 -1.87 -13.83 -10.92
N ASP A 190 -0.66 -13.96 -11.43
CA ASP A 190 0.44 -14.64 -10.74
C ASP A 190 0.90 -13.87 -9.50
N ASP A 191 0.89 -12.52 -9.53
CA ASP A 191 1.19 -11.69 -8.36
C ASP A 191 0.13 -11.89 -7.28
N TRP A 192 -1.14 -11.96 -7.66
CA TRP A 192 -2.25 -12.26 -6.76
C TRP A 192 -2.15 -13.67 -6.19
N ASP A 193 -1.96 -14.69 -7.04
CA ASP A 193 -1.82 -16.09 -6.63
C ASP A 193 -0.64 -16.26 -5.66
N ARG A 194 0.47 -15.54 -5.88
CA ARG A 194 1.60 -15.52 -4.96
C ARG A 194 1.24 -14.87 -3.63
N TYR A 195 0.58 -13.73 -3.65
CA TYR A 195 0.19 -13.00 -2.43
C TYR A 195 -0.76 -13.84 -1.57
N GLU A 196 -1.82 -14.37 -2.15
CA GLU A 196 -2.77 -15.22 -1.46
C GLU A 196 -2.15 -16.56 -1.03
N GLY A 197 -1.38 -17.18 -1.92
CA GLY A 197 -0.72 -18.47 -1.65
C GLY A 197 0.28 -18.43 -0.50
N LEU A 198 0.99 -17.31 -0.33
CA LEU A 198 1.89 -17.14 0.81
C LEU A 198 1.15 -17.06 2.15
N GLN A 199 -0.07 -16.52 2.19
CA GLN A 199 -0.90 -16.53 3.42
C GLN A 199 -1.28 -17.97 3.79
N TRP A 200 -1.65 -18.78 2.81
CA TRP A 200 -2.00 -20.19 3.03
C TRP A 200 -0.80 -20.99 3.51
N TYR A 201 0.35 -20.80 2.86
CA TYR A 201 1.62 -21.44 3.22
C TYR A 201 2.04 -21.04 4.65
N ALA A 202 2.05 -19.76 4.97
CA ALA A 202 2.42 -19.25 6.28
C ALA A 202 1.52 -19.83 7.39
N THR A 203 0.21 -19.93 7.14
CA THR A 203 -0.75 -20.53 8.08
C THR A 203 -0.49 -22.03 8.27
N ALA A 204 -0.22 -22.77 7.20
CA ALA A 204 0.08 -24.20 7.30
C ALA A 204 1.38 -24.46 8.09
N GLU A 205 2.43 -23.66 7.85
CA GLU A 205 3.68 -23.77 8.60
C GLU A 205 3.52 -23.35 10.07
N TYR A 206 2.70 -22.33 10.32
CA TYR A 206 2.36 -21.93 11.69
C TYR A 206 1.64 -23.05 12.44
N ALA A 207 0.64 -23.65 11.83
CA ALA A 207 -0.10 -24.77 12.42
C ALA A 207 0.81 -25.97 12.75
N ARG A 208 1.78 -26.27 11.88
CA ARG A 208 2.74 -27.35 12.10
C ARG A 208 3.69 -27.09 13.26
N THR A 209 4.07 -25.81 13.49
CA THR A 209 5.08 -25.44 14.49
C THR A 209 4.48 -24.95 15.81
N HIS A 210 3.18 -24.60 15.84
CA HIS A 210 2.47 -24.08 17.00
C HIS A 210 1.12 -24.82 17.22
N PRO A 211 1.12 -26.16 17.32
CA PRO A 211 -0.13 -26.93 17.38
C PRO A 211 -0.99 -26.63 18.62
N ASP A 212 -0.38 -26.12 19.68
CA ASP A 212 -1.06 -25.82 20.95
C ASP A 212 -1.49 -24.33 21.08
N ASP A 213 -1.33 -23.51 20.02
CA ASP A 213 -1.77 -22.12 20.07
C ASP A 213 -3.31 -22.05 20.15
N PRO A 214 -3.88 -21.39 21.17
CA PRO A 214 -5.32 -21.35 21.39
C PRO A 214 -6.10 -20.65 20.25
N ASP A 215 -5.43 -19.79 19.46
CA ASP A 215 -6.04 -19.07 18.34
C ASP A 215 -5.92 -19.82 17.00
N LEU A 216 -5.19 -20.93 16.96
CA LEU A 216 -4.87 -21.64 15.71
C LEU A 216 -6.12 -22.04 14.91
N ALA A 217 -7.14 -22.57 15.58
CA ALA A 217 -8.37 -23.00 14.90
C ALA A 217 -9.06 -21.83 14.18
N GLU A 218 -9.13 -20.67 14.83
CA GLU A 218 -9.72 -19.45 14.23
C GLU A 218 -8.89 -18.93 13.05
N VAL A 219 -7.54 -18.96 13.15
CA VAL A 219 -6.65 -18.57 12.04
C VAL A 219 -6.89 -19.46 10.83
N VAL A 220 -6.90 -20.78 11.02
CA VAL A 220 -7.08 -21.75 9.93
C VAL A 220 -8.44 -21.56 9.27
N GLU A 221 -9.53 -21.46 10.04
CA GLU A 221 -10.88 -21.26 9.51
C GLU A 221 -11.00 -20.00 8.67
N ARG A 222 -10.46 -18.87 9.16
CA ARG A 222 -10.47 -17.59 8.42
C ARG A 222 -9.70 -17.68 7.11
N VAL A 223 -8.52 -18.30 7.12
CA VAL A 223 -7.69 -18.46 5.91
C VAL A 223 -8.33 -19.43 4.92
N GLU A 224 -8.95 -20.52 5.37
CA GLU A 224 -9.68 -21.46 4.50
C GLU A 224 -10.88 -20.79 3.82
N LYS A 225 -11.64 -19.98 4.56
CA LYS A 225 -12.75 -19.19 3.99
C LYS A 225 -12.24 -18.18 2.95
N ALA A 226 -11.21 -17.41 3.29
CA ALA A 226 -10.62 -16.44 2.37
C ALA A 226 -10.07 -17.12 1.10
N ARG A 227 -9.35 -18.25 1.24
CA ARG A 227 -8.86 -19.06 0.12
C ARG A 227 -9.99 -19.53 -0.79
N ALA A 228 -11.07 -20.06 -0.22
CA ALA A 228 -12.21 -20.55 -1.00
C ALA A 228 -12.87 -19.39 -1.76
N THR A 229 -13.04 -18.24 -1.13
CA THR A 229 -13.60 -17.03 -1.74
C THR A 229 -12.70 -16.50 -2.87
N TYR A 230 -11.40 -16.42 -2.64
CA TYR A 230 -10.43 -16.01 -3.67
C TYR A 230 -10.44 -16.94 -4.88
N LEU A 231 -10.28 -18.26 -4.66
CA LEU A 231 -10.21 -19.23 -5.76
C LEU A 231 -11.50 -19.32 -6.56
N ARG A 232 -12.65 -19.15 -5.91
CA ARG A 232 -13.95 -19.26 -6.59
C ARG A 232 -14.30 -18.00 -7.38
N TRP A 233 -14.02 -16.83 -6.86
CA TRP A 233 -14.46 -15.55 -7.44
C TRP A 233 -13.33 -14.51 -7.54
N GLY A 234 -12.63 -14.21 -6.41
CA GLY A 234 -11.74 -13.07 -6.27
C GLY A 234 -10.67 -13.00 -7.37
N ARG A 235 -10.05 -14.14 -7.70
CA ARG A 235 -9.00 -14.27 -8.73
C ARG A 235 -9.40 -13.74 -10.11
N ASN A 236 -10.69 -13.74 -10.44
CA ASN A 236 -11.18 -13.27 -11.74
C ASN A 236 -11.95 -11.95 -11.65
N THR A 237 -12.32 -11.53 -10.45
CA THR A 237 -13.20 -10.38 -10.23
C THR A 237 -12.43 -9.16 -9.73
N LEU A 238 -11.37 -9.36 -8.92
CA LEU A 238 -10.63 -8.29 -8.29
C LEU A 238 -9.26 -8.10 -8.95
N GLY A 239 -9.00 -6.89 -9.42
CA GLY A 239 -7.70 -6.41 -9.86
C GLY A 239 -7.00 -5.62 -8.77
N TRP A 240 -5.74 -5.30 -9.01
CA TRP A 240 -4.91 -4.48 -8.16
C TRP A 240 -3.98 -3.61 -9.00
N ALA A 241 -3.82 -2.35 -8.64
CA ALA A 241 -2.84 -1.49 -9.26
C ALA A 241 -2.25 -0.48 -8.28
N ILE A 242 -0.99 -0.11 -8.52
CA ILE A 242 -0.37 1.07 -7.93
C ILE A 242 -0.49 2.20 -8.95
N TYR A 243 -1.02 3.33 -8.50
CA TYR A 243 -1.16 4.56 -9.27
C TYR A 243 -0.08 5.54 -8.84
N MET A 244 0.76 5.94 -9.78
CA MET A 244 1.79 6.95 -9.59
C MET A 244 1.29 8.27 -10.15
N PHE A 245 1.08 9.23 -9.27
CA PHE A 245 0.64 10.57 -9.61
C PHE A 245 1.71 11.62 -9.30
N ARG A 246 1.56 12.79 -9.90
CA ARG A 246 2.29 14.01 -9.58
C ARG A 246 1.35 15.14 -9.22
N VAL A 247 1.61 15.84 -8.12
CA VAL A 247 0.85 17.01 -7.72
C VAL A 247 1.09 18.12 -8.73
N ARG A 248 0.02 18.67 -9.33
CA ARG A 248 0.15 19.79 -10.29
C ARG A 248 0.76 21.00 -9.62
N THR A 249 1.73 21.60 -10.26
CA THR A 249 2.22 22.92 -9.86
C THR A 249 1.27 24.00 -10.40
N PRO A 250 0.94 25.02 -9.58
CA PRO A 250 0.18 26.14 -10.08
C PRO A 250 0.90 26.74 -11.32
N ARG A 251 0.21 26.83 -12.45
CA ARG A 251 0.77 27.53 -13.62
C ARG A 251 0.94 28.98 -13.24
N HIS A 252 2.16 29.48 -13.24
CA HIS A 252 2.39 30.91 -13.20
C HIS A 252 1.69 31.51 -14.42
N SER A 253 0.58 32.20 -14.20
CA SER A 253 0.01 33.06 -15.23
C SER A 253 1.00 34.19 -15.47
N SER A 254 1.86 34.04 -16.47
CA SER A 254 2.59 35.18 -17.03
C SER A 254 1.54 36.13 -17.63
N ARG A 255 1.07 37.07 -16.82
CA ARG A 255 0.43 38.28 -17.34
C ARG A 255 1.53 39.04 -18.06
N THR A 256 1.66 38.81 -19.34
CA THR A 256 2.31 39.79 -20.22
C THR A 256 1.39 40.99 -20.22
N SER A 257 1.71 42.03 -19.42
CA SER A 257 1.19 43.33 -19.60
C SER A 257 1.75 43.83 -20.95
N MET A 258 0.95 43.79 -21.98
CA MET A 258 1.18 44.59 -23.17
C MET A 258 0.74 46.02 -22.81
N ASP A 259 1.69 46.87 -22.51
CA ASP A 259 1.57 48.32 -22.64
C ASP A 259 1.70 48.74 -24.10
#